data_a84dc5077c7b000236c4a627c25a9b11
#
_entry.id   a84dc5077c7b000236c4a627c25a9b11
#
_cell.length_a   1.000
_cell.length_b   1.000
_cell.length_c   1.000
_cell.angle_alpha   90.00
_cell.angle_beta   90.00
_cell.angle_gamma   90.00
#
_symmetry.space_group_name_H-M   'P 1'
#
loop_
_entity.id
_entity.type
_entity.pdbx_description
1 polymer ?
#
loop_
_entity_poly.entity_id
_entity_poly.type
_entity_poly.pdbx_seq_one_letter_code
_entity_poly.pdbx_strand_id
1 'polypeptide(L)'
;ADAIILVEGAAERILMPKFIRDENMDNFYISVIEINGSHAHRFDSLIKKLGIPTLIVTDIDASEKIQKEIRGKLKLVWNSSIPQINKKQKTNNDTIKYWLKIESIDKLIKLSFQKKQKNNICISYQTPISVNWTNQKKEDELYEVYPYTFEDSLVFTNIKLFQRDEKMAKMGVITAFYNYLKKSTSLEEFHEKMFHCLENQGNVKASFATEILYVEEFENIQAPSYIKEGLMWLQKCLNDKTHK
;
A
#
# COMPACT_ATOMS: atom_id res chain seq x y z
N ALA A 1 -6.05 18.30 -16.25
CA ALA A 1 -4.95 17.51 -15.70
C ALA A 1 -4.26 16.76 -16.82
N ASP A 2 -2.94 16.63 -16.72
CA ASP A 2 -2.14 15.84 -17.66
C ASP A 2 -2.27 14.35 -17.35
N ALA A 3 -2.45 14.03 -16.05
CA ALA A 3 -2.69 12.69 -15.54
C ALA A 3 -3.62 12.69 -14.32
N ILE A 4 -4.13 11.50 -14.00
CA ILE A 4 -4.91 11.24 -12.79
C ILE A 4 -4.24 10.14 -11.98
N ILE A 5 -4.20 10.31 -10.66
CA ILE A 5 -3.89 9.25 -9.70
C ILE A 5 -5.16 9.04 -8.86
N LEU A 6 -5.76 7.86 -8.95
CA LEU A 6 -6.83 7.43 -8.07
C LEU A 6 -6.22 6.68 -6.90
N VAL A 7 -6.51 7.11 -5.68
CA VAL A 7 -6.02 6.49 -4.45
C VAL A 7 -7.18 5.99 -3.62
N GLU A 8 -6.96 4.92 -2.86
CA GLU A 8 -8.02 4.27 -2.11
C GLU A 8 -8.44 5.05 -0.87
N GLY A 9 -7.49 5.66 -0.17
CA GLY A 9 -7.74 6.34 1.07
C GLY A 9 -6.97 7.64 1.31
N ALA A 10 -7.23 8.22 2.47
CA ALA A 10 -6.68 9.51 2.86
C ALA A 10 -5.15 9.49 3.04
N ALA A 11 -4.58 8.38 3.50
CA ALA A 11 -3.14 8.30 3.74
C ALA A 11 -2.35 8.43 2.44
N GLU A 12 -2.74 7.70 1.40
CA GLU A 12 -2.15 7.82 0.07
C GLU A 12 -2.34 9.22 -0.49
N ARG A 13 -3.56 9.80 -0.35
CA ARG A 13 -3.84 11.15 -0.84
C ARG A 13 -2.95 12.20 -0.19
N ILE A 14 -2.71 12.08 1.12
CA ILE A 14 -1.88 13.02 1.89
C ILE A 14 -0.40 12.92 1.46
N LEU A 15 0.12 11.70 1.27
CA LEU A 15 1.54 11.47 0.99
C LEU A 15 1.91 11.49 -0.51
N MET A 16 0.95 11.25 -1.40
CA MET A 16 1.19 11.21 -2.86
C MET A 16 1.85 12.48 -3.42
N PRO A 17 1.48 13.72 -3.01
CA PRO A 17 2.16 14.93 -3.48
C PRO A 17 3.66 14.95 -3.16
N LYS A 18 4.08 14.40 -2.01
CA LYS A 18 5.51 14.24 -1.68
C LYS A 18 6.17 13.28 -2.66
N PHE A 19 5.59 12.10 -2.88
CA PHE A 19 6.16 11.10 -3.78
C PHE A 19 6.25 11.57 -5.23
N ILE A 20 5.28 12.37 -5.69
CA ILE A 20 5.30 13.01 -7.01
C ILE A 20 6.51 13.97 -7.12
N ARG A 21 6.77 14.77 -6.08
CA ARG A 21 7.95 15.65 -6.04
C ARG A 21 9.26 14.87 -6.01
N ASP A 22 9.32 13.81 -5.20
CA ASP A 22 10.50 12.97 -5.07
C ASP A 22 10.90 12.30 -6.41
N GLU A 23 9.92 12.05 -7.30
CA GLU A 23 10.14 11.53 -8.66
C GLU A 23 10.29 12.66 -9.71
N ASN A 24 10.49 13.94 -9.31
CA ASN A 24 10.68 15.11 -10.19
C ASN A 24 9.55 15.29 -11.21
N MET A 25 8.29 15.15 -10.78
CA MET A 25 7.11 15.28 -11.63
C MET A 25 6.32 16.58 -11.37
N ASP A 26 6.93 17.59 -10.73
CA ASP A 26 6.27 18.87 -10.37
C ASP A 26 5.86 19.70 -11.58
N ASN A 27 6.48 19.46 -12.72
CA ASN A 27 6.19 20.15 -13.98
C ASN A 27 4.91 19.66 -14.68
N PHE A 28 4.25 18.61 -14.16
CA PHE A 28 3.01 18.09 -14.70
C PHE A 28 1.83 18.43 -13.78
N TYR A 29 0.67 18.72 -14.38
CA TYR A 29 -0.57 18.89 -13.63
C TYR A 29 -1.22 17.53 -13.37
N ILE A 30 -0.91 16.93 -12.21
CA ILE A 30 -1.42 15.62 -11.79
C ILE A 30 -2.51 15.79 -10.74
N SER A 31 -3.71 15.28 -11.03
CA SER A 31 -4.82 15.27 -10.07
C SER A 31 -4.79 14.00 -9.23
N VAL A 32 -4.66 14.13 -7.91
CA VAL A 32 -4.76 13.02 -6.94
C VAL A 32 -6.17 13.02 -6.35
N ILE A 33 -6.92 11.94 -6.57
CA ILE A 33 -8.32 11.81 -6.19
C ILE A 33 -8.51 10.60 -5.27
N GLU A 34 -9.00 10.82 -4.07
CA GLU A 34 -9.42 9.77 -3.14
C GLU A 34 -10.80 9.24 -3.53
N ILE A 35 -10.93 7.91 -3.58
CA ILE A 35 -12.17 7.24 -4.02
C ILE A 35 -12.88 6.46 -2.90
N ASN A 36 -12.33 6.48 -1.69
CA ASN A 36 -12.88 5.82 -0.49
C ASN A 36 -13.21 4.34 -0.72
N GLY A 37 -12.18 3.51 -0.80
CA GLY A 37 -12.27 2.06 -0.96
C GLY A 37 -11.99 1.57 -2.39
N SER A 38 -12.08 0.26 -2.61
CA SER A 38 -11.69 -0.42 -3.86
C SER A 38 -12.67 -0.20 -5.03
N HIS A 39 -13.08 1.05 -5.26
CA HIS A 39 -14.15 1.41 -6.20
C HIS A 39 -13.68 2.08 -7.49
N ALA A 40 -12.37 2.10 -7.78
CA ALA A 40 -11.83 2.77 -8.98
C ALA A 40 -12.47 2.24 -10.29
N HIS A 41 -12.90 0.99 -10.33
CA HIS A 41 -13.56 0.40 -11.49
C HIS A 41 -14.82 1.14 -11.93
N ARG A 42 -15.48 1.88 -11.03
CA ARG A 42 -16.65 2.71 -11.35
C ARG A 42 -16.31 3.91 -12.23
N PHE A 43 -15.04 4.31 -12.28
CA PHE A 43 -14.54 5.41 -13.11
C PHE A 43 -14.05 4.96 -14.49
N ASP A 44 -14.12 3.65 -14.83
CA ASP A 44 -13.60 3.10 -16.09
C ASP A 44 -14.12 3.85 -17.34
N SER A 45 -15.43 4.11 -17.39
CA SER A 45 -16.03 4.86 -18.53
C SER A 45 -15.53 6.29 -18.62
N LEU A 46 -15.31 6.98 -17.49
CA LEU A 46 -14.78 8.33 -17.44
C LEU A 46 -13.32 8.36 -17.89
N ILE A 47 -12.50 7.45 -17.35
CA ILE A 47 -11.07 7.33 -17.71
C ILE A 47 -10.90 7.10 -19.21
N LYS A 48 -11.70 6.20 -19.79
CA LYS A 48 -11.70 5.92 -21.23
C LYS A 48 -12.10 7.14 -22.06
N LYS A 49 -13.11 7.91 -21.64
CA LYS A 49 -13.53 9.11 -22.33
C LYS A 49 -12.50 10.24 -22.27
N LEU A 50 -11.84 10.39 -21.14
CA LEU A 50 -10.80 11.41 -20.97
C LEU A 50 -9.51 11.05 -21.73
N GLY A 51 -9.18 9.76 -21.89
CA GLY A 51 -8.00 9.29 -22.60
C GLY A 51 -6.66 9.69 -21.97
N ILE A 52 -6.67 10.23 -20.74
CA ILE A 52 -5.45 10.64 -20.04
C ILE A 52 -4.85 9.48 -19.21
N PRO A 53 -3.53 9.44 -19.01
CA PRO A 53 -2.89 8.44 -18.18
C PRO A 53 -3.47 8.43 -16.77
N THR A 54 -3.83 7.26 -16.28
CA THR A 54 -4.44 7.10 -14.97
C THR A 54 -3.73 5.99 -14.18
N LEU A 55 -3.09 6.38 -13.10
CA LEU A 55 -2.53 5.45 -12.12
C LEU A 55 -3.60 5.19 -11.05
N ILE A 56 -3.84 3.91 -10.75
CA ILE A 56 -4.74 3.48 -9.69
C ILE A 56 -3.91 2.82 -8.62
N VAL A 57 -3.88 3.42 -7.44
CA VAL A 57 -3.21 2.90 -6.24
C VAL A 57 -4.29 2.34 -5.33
N THR A 58 -4.20 1.05 -5.01
CA THR A 58 -5.23 0.33 -4.26
C THR A 58 -4.60 -0.77 -3.42
N ASP A 59 -5.29 -1.20 -2.35
CA ASP A 59 -4.79 -2.26 -1.47
C ASP A 59 -4.99 -3.65 -2.09
N ILE A 60 -4.12 -4.61 -1.74
CA ILE A 60 -4.24 -5.99 -2.24
C ILE A 60 -5.43 -6.73 -1.61
N ASP A 61 -5.88 -6.30 -0.42
CA ASP A 61 -7.07 -6.79 0.29
C ASP A 61 -7.14 -8.31 0.39
N ALA A 62 -6.07 -8.92 0.89
CA ALA A 62 -6.03 -10.37 1.04
C ALA A 62 -7.04 -10.86 2.08
N SER A 63 -7.65 -11.98 1.79
CA SER A 63 -8.59 -12.66 2.70
C SER A 63 -8.40 -14.17 2.65
N GLU A 64 -8.71 -14.82 3.77
CA GLU A 64 -8.70 -16.27 3.90
C GLU A 64 -10.01 -16.81 4.41
N LYS A 65 -10.28 -18.09 4.16
CA LYS A 65 -11.46 -18.77 4.69
C LYS A 65 -11.21 -19.23 6.11
N ILE A 66 -12.01 -18.73 7.05
CA ILE A 66 -11.99 -19.16 8.43
C ILE A 66 -13.37 -19.72 8.84
N GLN A 67 -13.37 -20.62 9.81
CA GLN A 67 -14.61 -21.02 10.48
C GLN A 67 -14.94 -19.99 11.56
N LYS A 68 -16.12 -19.40 11.47
CA LYS A 68 -16.64 -18.45 12.46
C LYS A 68 -18.00 -18.89 12.95
N GLU A 69 -18.20 -18.85 14.23
CA GLU A 69 -19.52 -19.10 14.81
C GLU A 69 -20.42 -17.88 14.57
N ILE A 70 -21.52 -18.09 13.86
CA ILE A 70 -22.52 -17.06 13.57
C ILE A 70 -23.88 -17.61 13.99
N ARG A 71 -24.48 -17.01 15.01
CA ARG A 71 -25.80 -17.41 15.57
C ARG A 71 -25.79 -18.88 15.96
N GLY A 72 -24.79 -19.34 16.69
CA GLY A 72 -24.70 -20.73 17.19
C GLY A 72 -24.38 -21.79 16.11
N LYS A 73 -23.99 -21.36 14.88
CA LYS A 73 -23.62 -22.29 13.80
C LYS A 73 -22.24 -21.92 13.25
N LEU A 74 -21.38 -22.91 13.09
CA LEU A 74 -20.09 -22.76 12.40
C LEU A 74 -20.32 -22.53 10.91
N LYS A 75 -19.83 -21.42 10.39
CA LYS A 75 -19.87 -21.07 8.97
C LYS A 75 -18.47 -20.74 8.46
N LEU A 76 -18.20 -21.14 7.22
CA LEU A 76 -16.99 -20.68 6.50
C LEU A 76 -17.25 -19.27 5.96
N VAL A 77 -16.42 -18.32 6.39
CA VAL A 77 -16.46 -16.93 5.95
C VAL A 77 -15.09 -16.48 5.47
N TRP A 78 -15.06 -15.52 4.56
CA TRP A 78 -13.84 -14.84 4.19
C TRP A 78 -13.55 -13.74 5.22
N ASN A 79 -12.32 -13.70 5.74
CA ASN A 79 -11.85 -12.72 6.71
C ASN A 79 -10.56 -12.09 6.20
N SER A 80 -10.39 -10.80 6.42
CA SER A 80 -9.14 -10.09 6.11
C SER A 80 -7.95 -10.79 6.76
N SER A 81 -6.85 -10.88 6.05
CA SER A 81 -5.64 -11.56 6.51
C SER A 81 -4.40 -11.00 5.84
N ILE A 82 -3.27 -11.04 6.53
CA ILE A 82 -1.98 -10.69 5.95
C ILE A 82 -1.71 -11.61 4.75
N PRO A 83 -1.26 -11.07 3.58
CA PRO A 83 -0.93 -11.87 2.43
C PRO A 83 0.16 -12.91 2.73
N GLN A 84 -0.03 -14.14 2.30
CA GLN A 84 0.94 -15.23 2.46
C GLN A 84 0.94 -16.12 1.22
N ILE A 85 2.13 -16.57 0.82
CA ILE A 85 2.28 -17.51 -0.30
C ILE A 85 1.73 -18.90 0.08
N ASN A 86 1.06 -19.55 -0.89
CA ASN A 86 0.52 -20.92 -0.78
C ASN A 86 -0.61 -21.10 0.25
N LYS A 87 -1.25 -20.03 0.71
CA LYS A 87 -2.40 -20.08 1.65
C LYS A 87 -3.76 -20.08 0.98
N LYS A 88 -3.82 -20.12 -0.36
CA LYS A 88 -5.07 -20.11 -1.15
C LYS A 88 -5.96 -18.89 -0.84
N GLN A 89 -5.35 -17.78 -0.42
CA GLN A 89 -6.02 -16.53 -0.16
C GLN A 89 -6.54 -15.90 -1.44
N LYS A 90 -7.57 -15.06 -1.30
CA LYS A 90 -8.14 -14.28 -2.39
C LYS A 90 -8.17 -12.80 -2.04
N THR A 91 -8.09 -11.96 -3.08
CA THR A 91 -8.34 -10.53 -2.91
C THR A 91 -9.85 -10.26 -2.81
N ASN A 92 -10.23 -9.36 -1.90
CA ASN A 92 -11.57 -8.78 -1.85
C ASN A 92 -11.68 -7.50 -2.69
N ASN A 93 -10.56 -6.99 -3.22
CA ASN A 93 -10.50 -5.75 -3.96
C ASN A 93 -11.21 -5.82 -5.31
N ASP A 94 -12.32 -5.10 -5.46
CA ASP A 94 -13.12 -5.12 -6.69
C ASP A 94 -12.42 -4.43 -7.85
N THR A 95 -11.56 -3.44 -7.59
CA THR A 95 -10.72 -2.78 -8.60
C THR A 95 -9.77 -3.77 -9.26
N ILE A 96 -9.04 -4.55 -8.45
CA ILE A 96 -8.12 -5.59 -8.92
C ILE A 96 -8.88 -6.65 -9.72
N LYS A 97 -9.98 -7.18 -9.17
CA LYS A 97 -10.81 -8.18 -9.85
C LYS A 97 -11.35 -7.68 -11.19
N TYR A 98 -11.76 -6.43 -11.26
CA TYR A 98 -12.33 -5.84 -12.47
C TYR A 98 -11.32 -5.73 -13.62
N TRP A 99 -10.12 -5.14 -13.37
CA TRP A 99 -9.14 -4.90 -14.43
C TRP A 99 -8.21 -6.07 -14.71
N LEU A 100 -7.73 -6.74 -13.66
CA LEU A 100 -6.74 -7.81 -13.81
C LEU A 100 -7.39 -9.19 -14.01
N LYS A 101 -8.65 -9.37 -13.62
CA LYS A 101 -9.38 -10.65 -13.68
C LYS A 101 -8.66 -11.75 -12.87
N ILE A 102 -8.00 -11.37 -11.79
CA ILE A 102 -7.24 -12.25 -10.90
C ILE A 102 -7.79 -12.08 -9.48
N GLU A 103 -8.10 -13.19 -8.81
CA GLU A 103 -8.51 -13.21 -7.40
C GLU A 103 -7.45 -13.82 -6.48
N SER A 104 -6.61 -14.71 -7.00
CA SER A 104 -5.61 -15.42 -6.20
C SER A 104 -4.48 -14.49 -5.77
N ILE A 105 -4.21 -14.40 -4.47
CA ILE A 105 -3.10 -13.63 -3.89
C ILE A 105 -1.76 -14.15 -4.43
N ASP A 106 -1.54 -15.47 -4.51
CA ASP A 106 -0.32 -16.05 -5.08
C ASP A 106 -0.04 -15.57 -6.52
N LYS A 107 -1.10 -15.42 -7.33
CA LYS A 107 -0.97 -14.92 -8.70
C LYS A 107 -0.71 -13.42 -8.74
N LEU A 108 -1.34 -12.65 -7.87
CA LEU A 108 -1.16 -11.20 -7.77
C LEU A 108 0.26 -10.84 -7.32
N ILE A 109 0.79 -11.53 -6.32
CA ILE A 109 2.16 -11.34 -5.82
C ILE A 109 3.20 -11.62 -6.92
N LYS A 110 2.98 -12.63 -7.75
CA LYS A 110 3.89 -13.02 -8.84
C LYS A 110 3.65 -12.25 -10.15
N LEU A 111 2.67 -11.34 -10.18
CA LEU A 111 2.32 -10.64 -11.40
C LEU A 111 3.37 -9.57 -11.74
N SER A 112 3.96 -9.66 -12.93
CA SER A 112 4.91 -8.64 -13.38
C SER A 112 4.24 -7.28 -13.58
N PHE A 113 5.00 -6.21 -13.38
CA PHE A 113 4.50 -4.84 -13.49
C PHE A 113 3.86 -4.54 -14.86
N GLN A 114 4.42 -5.08 -15.96
CA GLN A 114 3.87 -4.90 -17.31
C GLN A 114 2.45 -5.44 -17.44
N LYS A 115 2.11 -6.52 -16.74
CA LYS A 115 0.75 -7.11 -16.74
C LYS A 115 -0.26 -6.34 -15.90
N LYS A 116 0.18 -5.37 -15.10
CA LYS A 116 -0.68 -4.45 -14.35
C LYS A 116 -1.11 -3.24 -15.19
N GLN A 117 -0.63 -3.13 -16.42
CA GLN A 117 -0.89 -2.02 -17.36
C GLN A 117 -1.90 -2.44 -18.43
N LYS A 118 -2.84 -1.56 -18.72
CA LYS A 118 -3.83 -1.75 -19.77
C LYS A 118 -4.21 -0.41 -20.39
N ASN A 119 -3.84 -0.19 -21.66
CA ASN A 119 -4.04 1.08 -22.36
C ASN A 119 -3.42 2.26 -21.57
N ASN A 120 -4.23 3.23 -21.19
CA ASN A 120 -3.85 4.41 -20.41
C ASN A 120 -4.04 4.22 -18.88
N ILE A 121 -4.16 2.98 -18.39
CA ILE A 121 -4.39 2.66 -16.97
C ILE A 121 -3.26 1.77 -16.47
N CYS A 122 -2.75 2.06 -15.27
CA CYS A 122 -1.87 1.19 -14.50
C CYS A 122 -2.49 0.93 -13.13
N ILE A 123 -2.55 -0.35 -12.72
CA ILE A 123 -3.03 -0.76 -11.40
C ILE A 123 -1.82 -1.04 -10.52
N SER A 124 -1.71 -0.34 -9.41
CA SER A 124 -0.60 -0.46 -8.47
C SER A 124 -1.12 -0.88 -7.09
N TYR A 125 -0.56 -1.95 -6.55
CA TYR A 125 -0.89 -2.52 -5.25
C TYR A 125 0.36 -3.15 -4.62
N GLN A 126 0.30 -3.45 -3.33
CA GLN A 126 1.42 -3.92 -2.53
C GLN A 126 2.17 -5.08 -3.19
N THR A 127 3.48 -5.00 -3.15
CA THR A 127 4.42 -6.04 -3.63
C THR A 127 5.29 -6.51 -2.47
N PRO A 128 5.89 -7.69 -2.56
CA PRO A 128 6.81 -8.18 -1.54
C PRO A 128 7.95 -7.20 -1.26
N ILE A 129 8.34 -7.09 -0.01
CA ILE A 129 9.43 -6.20 0.45
C ILE A 129 10.46 -7.06 1.18
N SER A 130 11.72 -6.90 0.79
CA SER A 130 12.85 -7.49 1.53
C SER A 130 13.24 -6.57 2.69
N VAL A 131 13.13 -7.08 3.91
CA VAL A 131 13.36 -6.34 5.15
C VAL A 131 14.54 -6.95 5.91
N ASN A 132 15.55 -6.14 6.23
CA ASN A 132 16.57 -6.53 7.18
C ASN A 132 16.04 -6.33 8.60
N TRP A 133 15.90 -7.42 9.33
CA TRP A 133 15.47 -7.43 10.71
C TRP A 133 16.59 -7.93 11.62
N THR A 134 16.93 -7.14 12.63
CA THR A 134 17.88 -7.56 13.66
C THR A 134 17.13 -8.37 14.70
N ASN A 135 17.41 -9.66 14.77
CA ASN A 135 16.78 -10.56 15.75
C ASN A 135 17.25 -10.30 17.18
N GLN A 136 16.69 -10.99 18.17
CA GLN A 136 17.06 -10.85 19.58
C GLN A 136 18.53 -11.22 19.88
N LYS A 137 19.17 -12.01 19.02
CA LYS A 137 20.59 -12.36 19.11
C LYS A 137 21.51 -11.32 18.49
N LYS A 138 20.94 -10.19 18.01
CA LYS A 138 21.64 -9.12 17.27
C LYS A 138 22.24 -9.58 15.93
N GLU A 139 21.66 -10.60 15.31
CA GLU A 139 21.99 -11.05 13.98
C GLU A 139 21.01 -10.41 12.99
N ASP A 140 21.53 -9.87 11.90
CA ASP A 140 20.72 -9.31 10.81
C ASP A 140 20.29 -10.44 9.88
N GLU A 141 19.00 -10.62 9.74
CA GLU A 141 18.39 -11.59 8.83
C GLU A 141 17.53 -10.87 7.78
N LEU A 142 17.56 -11.36 6.56
CA LEU A 142 16.76 -10.87 5.48
C LEU A 142 15.43 -11.63 5.42
N TYR A 143 14.34 -10.91 5.59
CA TYR A 143 12.98 -11.45 5.52
C TYR A 143 12.24 -10.90 4.30
N GLU A 144 11.38 -11.70 3.70
CA GLU A 144 10.42 -11.23 2.71
C GLU A 144 9.05 -11.05 3.38
N VAL A 145 8.54 -9.82 3.39
CA VAL A 145 7.22 -9.49 3.94
C VAL A 145 6.24 -9.18 2.81
N TYR A 146 4.99 -9.51 3.05
CA TYR A 146 3.88 -9.28 2.11
C TYR A 146 2.90 -8.28 2.73
N PRO A 147 3.06 -6.98 2.47
CA PRO A 147 2.21 -5.96 3.07
C PRO A 147 0.75 -6.11 2.66
N TYR A 148 -0.15 -5.75 3.56
CA TYR A 148 -1.60 -5.82 3.37
C TYR A 148 -2.17 -4.48 2.88
N THR A 149 -1.68 -3.36 3.43
CA THR A 149 -2.13 -2.00 3.12
C THR A 149 -0.98 -1.08 2.72
N PHE A 150 -1.32 0.16 2.38
CA PHE A 150 -0.34 1.20 2.13
C PHE A 150 0.54 1.48 3.36
N GLU A 151 -0.06 1.56 4.55
CA GLU A 151 0.63 1.96 5.77
C GLU A 151 1.72 0.96 6.18
N ASP A 152 1.41 -0.34 6.22
CA ASP A 152 2.42 -1.36 6.56
C ASP A 152 3.50 -1.46 5.48
N SER A 153 3.11 -1.30 4.21
CA SER A 153 4.07 -1.22 3.10
C SER A 153 5.05 -0.06 3.26
N LEU A 154 4.55 1.12 3.68
CA LEU A 154 5.37 2.30 3.93
C LEU A 154 6.33 2.08 5.11
N VAL A 155 5.85 1.47 6.20
CA VAL A 155 6.67 1.13 7.37
C VAL A 155 7.78 0.15 7.00
N PHE A 156 7.47 -0.95 6.31
CA PHE A 156 8.47 -1.95 5.93
C PHE A 156 9.49 -1.41 4.93
N THR A 157 9.08 -0.58 3.99
CA THR A 157 10.00 0.11 3.07
C THR A 157 10.99 0.99 3.83
N ASN A 158 10.56 1.59 4.93
CA ASN A 158 11.32 2.56 5.72
C ASN A 158 11.64 2.07 7.13
N ILE A 159 11.74 0.76 7.35
CA ILE A 159 11.84 0.15 8.69
C ILE A 159 12.95 0.79 9.56
N LYS A 160 14.07 1.16 8.95
CA LYS A 160 15.20 1.83 9.63
C LYS A 160 14.82 3.19 10.21
N LEU A 161 13.88 3.93 9.61
CA LEU A 161 13.40 5.19 10.16
C LEU A 161 12.56 4.96 11.42
N PHE A 162 11.78 3.87 11.44
CA PHE A 162 10.97 3.49 12.60
C PHE A 162 11.77 2.80 13.72
N GLN A 163 13.01 2.38 13.45
CA GLN A 163 13.92 1.83 14.46
C GLN A 163 14.73 2.91 15.21
N ARG A 164 14.70 4.15 14.73
CA ARG A 164 15.41 5.28 15.35
C ARG A 164 14.73 5.71 16.64
N ASP A 165 15.52 6.26 17.54
CA ASP A 165 15.37 6.44 18.97
C ASP A 165 14.09 7.12 19.50
N GLU A 166 13.88 7.00 20.82
CA GLU A 166 12.75 7.36 21.70
C GLU A 166 12.21 8.81 21.57
N LYS A 167 12.94 9.72 20.95
CA LYS A 167 12.50 11.11 20.79
C LYS A 167 11.31 11.28 19.83
N MET A 168 11.11 10.34 18.91
CA MET A 168 9.96 10.28 17.99
C MET A 168 8.64 9.92 18.70
N ALA A 169 8.70 9.38 19.87
CA ALA A 169 7.66 8.61 20.51
C ALA A 169 6.62 9.46 21.29
N LYS A 170 6.30 10.66 20.85
CA LYS A 170 5.31 11.47 21.58
C LYS A 170 3.95 11.62 20.90
N MET A 171 3.74 11.01 19.72
CA MET A 171 2.53 11.29 18.94
C MET A 171 1.94 10.02 18.29
N GLY A 172 0.73 9.70 18.66
CA GLY A 172 -0.28 8.92 17.92
C GLY A 172 0.15 7.53 17.40
N VAL A 173 -0.05 7.33 16.11
CA VAL A 173 0.08 6.05 15.42
C VAL A 173 1.53 5.64 15.24
N ILE A 174 2.41 6.59 14.93
CA ILE A 174 3.87 6.33 14.81
C ILE A 174 4.41 5.79 16.13
N THR A 175 3.99 6.38 17.25
CA THR A 175 4.35 5.89 18.60
C THR A 175 3.87 4.45 18.83
N ALA A 176 2.65 4.11 18.38
CA ALA A 176 2.13 2.76 18.50
C ALA A 176 2.98 1.77 17.68
N PHE A 177 3.32 2.10 16.44
CA PHE A 177 4.15 1.23 15.59
C PHE A 177 5.57 1.08 16.13
N TYR A 178 6.18 2.16 16.61
CA TYR A 178 7.47 2.11 17.32
C TYR A 178 7.42 1.17 18.52
N ASN A 179 6.39 1.28 19.36
CA ASN A 179 6.21 0.42 20.52
C ASN A 179 5.98 -1.05 20.12
N TYR A 180 5.25 -1.30 19.03
CA TYR A 180 5.08 -2.66 18.49
C TYR A 180 6.41 -3.22 18.02
N LEU A 181 7.19 -2.41 17.26
CA LEU A 181 8.51 -2.79 16.79
C LEU A 181 9.43 -3.18 17.95
N LYS A 182 9.52 -2.34 18.98
CA LYS A 182 10.38 -2.55 20.16
C LYS A 182 9.99 -3.77 21.00
N LYS A 183 8.70 -4.09 21.06
CA LYS A 183 8.15 -5.19 21.89
C LYS A 183 8.00 -6.50 21.12
N SER A 184 8.17 -6.52 19.81
CA SER A 184 8.02 -7.73 19.02
C SER A 184 9.32 -8.53 19.00
N THR A 185 9.17 -9.84 19.12
CA THR A 185 10.27 -10.80 19.13
C THR A 185 10.64 -11.28 17.73
N SER A 186 9.69 -11.12 16.78
CA SER A 186 9.88 -11.44 15.36
C SER A 186 9.23 -10.39 14.48
N LEU A 187 9.59 -10.41 13.19
CA LEU A 187 9.01 -9.52 12.18
C LEU A 187 7.54 -9.85 11.93
N GLU A 188 7.18 -11.14 11.99
CA GLU A 188 5.79 -11.60 11.85
C GLU A 188 4.93 -11.04 12.98
N GLU A 189 5.37 -11.13 14.23
CA GLU A 189 4.65 -10.57 15.38
C GLU A 189 4.44 -9.06 15.24
N PHE A 190 5.45 -8.34 14.73
CA PHE A 190 5.34 -6.91 14.46
C PHE A 190 4.29 -6.63 13.38
N HIS A 191 4.31 -7.39 12.29
CA HIS A 191 3.35 -7.25 11.19
C HIS A 191 1.91 -7.52 11.66
N GLU A 192 1.70 -8.59 12.45
CA GLU A 192 0.39 -8.91 13.03
C GLU A 192 -0.14 -7.78 13.92
N LYS A 193 0.70 -7.18 14.77
CA LYS A 193 0.31 -6.05 15.61
C LYS A 193 -0.09 -4.83 14.79
N MET A 194 0.67 -4.51 13.73
CA MET A 194 0.31 -3.42 12.81
C MET A 194 -1.01 -3.71 12.10
N PHE A 195 -1.17 -4.93 11.55
CA PHE A 195 -2.39 -5.35 10.88
C PHE A 195 -3.62 -5.16 11.76
N HIS A 196 -3.59 -5.66 13.00
CA HIS A 196 -4.69 -5.49 13.94
C HIS A 196 -4.96 -4.02 14.32
N CYS A 197 -3.92 -3.20 14.42
CA CYS A 197 -4.08 -1.78 14.67
C CYS A 197 -4.79 -1.07 13.52
N LEU A 198 -4.39 -1.36 12.28
CA LEU A 198 -4.92 -0.73 11.06
C LEU A 198 -6.36 -1.17 10.74
N GLU A 199 -6.68 -2.44 10.99
CA GLU A 199 -8.03 -2.99 10.76
C GLU A 199 -9.09 -2.45 11.76
N ASN A 200 -8.69 -2.20 13.00
CA ASN A 200 -9.64 -1.87 14.07
C ASN A 200 -9.89 -0.36 14.28
N GLN A 201 -9.17 0.53 13.61
CA GLN A 201 -9.21 1.97 13.89
C GLN A 201 -9.33 2.80 12.59
N GLY A 202 -10.54 3.15 12.20
CA GLY A 202 -10.82 3.84 10.93
C GLY A 202 -10.12 5.19 10.71
N ASN A 203 -9.72 5.91 11.78
CA ASN A 203 -9.05 7.22 11.65
C ASN A 203 -7.51 7.13 11.72
N VAL A 204 -6.95 5.94 11.95
CA VAL A 204 -5.51 5.73 12.13
C VAL A 204 -4.73 6.09 10.87
N LYS A 205 -5.26 5.74 9.71
CA LYS A 205 -4.57 5.91 8.43
C LYS A 205 -4.28 7.37 8.09
N ALA A 206 -5.28 8.24 8.21
CA ALA A 206 -5.09 9.68 7.96
C ALA A 206 -4.15 10.33 8.99
N SER A 207 -4.30 9.97 10.27
CA SER A 207 -3.42 10.46 11.34
C SER A 207 -1.97 10.02 11.11
N PHE A 208 -1.75 8.75 10.75
CA PHE A 208 -0.43 8.23 10.41
C PHE A 208 0.25 9.03 9.30
N ALA A 209 -0.46 9.28 8.19
CA ALA A 209 0.10 10.05 7.07
C ALA A 209 0.40 11.50 7.45
N THR A 210 -0.46 12.13 8.27
CA THR A 210 -0.24 13.48 8.76
C THR A 210 0.97 13.55 9.70
N GLU A 211 1.11 12.58 10.61
CA GLU A 211 2.26 12.48 11.51
C GLU A 211 3.57 12.32 10.71
N ILE A 212 3.57 11.49 9.65
CA ILE A 212 4.72 11.31 8.74
C ILE A 212 5.14 12.65 8.11
N LEU A 213 4.20 13.48 7.67
CA LEU A 213 4.54 14.78 7.07
C LEU A 213 5.02 15.84 8.08
N TYR A 214 4.60 15.72 9.33
CA TYR A 214 4.89 16.70 10.36
C TYR A 214 6.23 16.45 11.08
N VAL A 215 6.71 15.22 11.11
CA VAL A 215 7.90 14.80 11.84
C VAL A 215 9.12 14.87 10.92
N GLU A 216 10.09 15.75 11.23
CA GLU A 216 11.29 16.00 10.42
C GLU A 216 12.08 14.73 10.09
N GLU A 217 12.11 13.75 11.01
CA GLU A 217 12.81 12.49 10.85
C GLU A 217 12.29 11.66 9.65
N PHE A 218 11.07 11.93 9.19
CA PHE A 218 10.47 11.31 8.01
C PHE A 218 10.59 12.15 6.74
N GLU A 219 11.32 13.24 6.73
CA GLU A 219 11.55 14.04 5.53
C GLU A 219 12.04 13.18 4.35
N ASN A 220 12.91 12.23 4.63
CA ASN A 220 13.49 11.31 3.64
C ASN A 220 12.74 9.98 3.50
N ILE A 221 11.46 9.91 3.92
CA ILE A 221 10.66 8.71 3.75
C ILE A 221 10.50 8.36 2.28
N GLN A 222 10.73 7.09 1.93
CA GLN A 222 10.68 6.59 0.56
C GLN A 222 9.30 6.02 0.26
N ALA A 223 8.81 6.25 -0.95
CA ALA A 223 7.61 5.59 -1.44
C ALA A 223 7.81 4.07 -1.53
N PRO A 224 6.81 3.26 -1.19
CA PRO A 224 6.83 1.82 -1.48
C PRO A 224 7.09 1.55 -2.96
N SER A 225 7.78 0.44 -3.26
CA SER A 225 8.22 0.10 -4.63
C SER A 225 7.07 0.09 -5.64
N TYR A 226 5.91 -0.43 -5.27
CA TYR A 226 4.76 -0.48 -6.17
C TYR A 226 4.22 0.92 -6.52
N ILE A 227 4.30 1.90 -5.61
CA ILE A 227 3.95 3.30 -5.89
C ILE A 227 5.00 3.93 -6.80
N LYS A 228 6.28 3.73 -6.48
CA LYS A 228 7.39 4.24 -7.29
C LYS A 228 7.31 3.73 -8.74
N GLU A 229 7.12 2.42 -8.93
CA GLU A 229 6.93 1.84 -10.27
C GLU A 229 5.73 2.45 -11.01
N GLY A 230 4.61 2.68 -10.30
CA GLY A 230 3.43 3.34 -10.84
C GLY A 230 3.69 4.78 -11.28
N LEU A 231 4.41 5.56 -10.46
CA LEU A 231 4.79 6.94 -10.79
C LEU A 231 5.76 7.00 -11.97
N MET A 232 6.76 6.12 -12.03
CA MET A 232 7.68 6.01 -13.17
C MET A 232 6.95 5.67 -14.48
N TRP A 233 5.96 4.78 -14.43
CA TRP A 233 5.11 4.52 -15.59
C TRP A 233 4.33 5.75 -16.01
N LEU A 234 3.74 6.47 -15.04
CA LEU A 234 2.98 7.68 -15.30
C LEU A 234 3.85 8.76 -15.94
N GLN A 235 5.06 8.98 -15.40
CA GLN A 235 6.04 9.91 -15.92
C GLN A 235 6.42 9.59 -17.37
N LYS A 236 6.66 8.31 -17.68
CA LYS A 236 6.92 7.87 -19.05
C LYS A 236 5.76 8.22 -19.98
N CYS A 237 4.52 7.94 -19.58
CA CYS A 237 3.33 8.26 -20.39
C CYS A 237 3.19 9.78 -20.64
N LEU A 238 3.59 10.61 -19.67
CA LEU A 238 3.55 12.07 -19.79
C LEU A 238 4.63 12.58 -20.73
N ASN A 239 5.85 12.10 -20.60
CA ASN A 239 6.97 12.46 -21.48
C ASN A 239 6.72 12.06 -22.94
N ASP A 240 6.13 10.89 -23.19
CA ASP A 240 5.80 10.40 -24.53
C ASP A 240 4.71 11.29 -25.22
N LYS A 241 3.90 12.01 -24.44
CA LYS A 241 2.90 12.97 -24.97
C LYS A 241 3.48 14.34 -25.32
N THR A 242 4.50 14.80 -24.60
CA THR A 242 5.13 16.11 -24.84
C THR A 242 5.98 16.13 -26.10
N HIS A 243 6.31 14.97 -26.67
CA HIS A 243 7.10 14.82 -27.91
C HIS A 243 6.23 14.56 -29.16
N LYS A 244 4.90 14.63 -29.04
CA LYS A 244 3.95 14.55 -30.15
C LYS A 244 3.25 15.88 -30.38
#